data_f4743a911198e986c9ce7f3b0e4a783c
#
_entry.id   f4743a911198e986c9ce7f3b0e4a783c
#
_cell.length_a   1.000
_cell.length_b   1.000
_cell.length_c   1.000
_cell.angle_alpha   90.00
_cell.angle_beta   90.00
_cell.angle_gamma   90.00
#
_symmetry.space_group_name_H-M   'P 1'
#
loop_
_entity.id
_entity.type
_entity.pdbx_description
1 polymer ?
#
loop_
_entity_poly.entity_id
_entity_poly.type
_entity_poly.pdbx_seq_one_letter_code
_entity_poly.pdbx_strand_id
1 'polypeptide(L)'
;MIVGLHHVAIGVDNFDKALTFYTEALGFEVVQQSEFDNDANANQAIGLDGIKAKMAMLKTPNAFVELWQYSQPAPQDLRSRPCDYGYPHIALQVDDIQAEYDRLKTHGMEFVGEVVHLSDDASAIYGRDPSGNIIELYEIKSKEIAQLDR
;
A
#
# COMPACT_ATOMS: atom_id res chain seq x y z
N MET A 1 -8.39 -23.83 -8.15
CA MET A 1 -8.32 -22.76 -9.18
C MET A 1 -8.10 -21.44 -8.47
N ILE A 2 -7.13 -20.64 -8.93
CA ILE A 2 -6.91 -19.27 -8.42
C ILE A 2 -7.99 -18.38 -9.02
N VAL A 3 -8.69 -17.58 -8.19
CA VAL A 3 -9.76 -16.68 -8.63
C VAL A 3 -9.28 -15.24 -8.84
N GLY A 4 -8.12 -14.85 -8.30
CA GLY A 4 -7.55 -13.53 -8.49
C GLY A 4 -6.60 -13.13 -7.34
N LEU A 5 -6.09 -11.90 -7.43
CA LEU A 5 -5.34 -11.28 -6.34
C LEU A 5 -6.33 -10.79 -5.28
N HIS A 6 -6.23 -11.32 -4.06
CA HIS A 6 -7.12 -10.91 -2.97
C HIS A 6 -6.60 -9.66 -2.27
N HIS A 7 -5.34 -9.70 -1.78
CA HIS A 7 -4.75 -8.58 -1.06
C HIS A 7 -3.23 -8.49 -1.24
N VAL A 8 -2.71 -7.33 -0.90
CA VAL A 8 -1.29 -7.09 -0.66
C VAL A 8 -1.11 -6.70 0.81
N ALA A 9 -0.16 -7.32 1.49
CA ALA A 9 0.18 -6.99 2.87
C ALA A 9 1.33 -5.97 2.92
N ILE A 10 1.18 -4.95 3.76
CA ILE A 10 2.12 -3.84 3.93
C ILE A 10 2.51 -3.77 5.40
N GLY A 11 3.80 -3.93 5.68
CA GLY A 11 4.37 -3.73 7.01
C GLY A 11 4.49 -2.25 7.33
N VAL A 12 4.04 -1.85 8.52
CA VAL A 12 4.07 -0.45 8.99
C VAL A 12 4.71 -0.36 10.37
N ASP A 13 5.40 0.74 10.62
CA ASP A 13 6.06 1.01 11.91
C ASP A 13 5.16 1.70 12.93
N ASN A 14 4.13 2.40 12.46
CA ASN A 14 3.11 3.06 13.28
C ASN A 14 1.72 2.78 12.69
N PHE A 15 1.00 1.85 13.34
CA PHE A 15 -0.31 1.37 12.87
C PHE A 15 -1.34 2.50 12.75
N ASP A 16 -1.48 3.33 13.77
CA ASP A 16 -2.52 4.36 13.79
C ASP A 16 -2.26 5.45 12.75
N LYS A 17 -0.99 5.85 12.58
CA LYS A 17 -0.59 6.82 11.56
C LYS A 17 -0.81 6.26 10.14
N ALA A 18 -0.44 5.00 9.91
CA ALA A 18 -0.67 4.34 8.64
C ALA A 18 -2.18 4.19 8.37
N LEU A 19 -2.95 3.72 9.35
CA LEU A 19 -4.40 3.56 9.21
C LEU A 19 -5.07 4.88 8.81
N THR A 20 -4.73 5.99 9.48
CA THR A 20 -5.21 7.33 9.14
C THR A 20 -4.86 7.71 7.69
N PHE A 21 -3.61 7.49 7.27
CA PHE A 21 -3.20 7.81 5.91
C PHE A 21 -3.98 6.99 4.86
N TYR A 22 -4.08 5.67 5.05
CA TYR A 22 -4.77 4.81 4.08
C TYR A 22 -6.28 5.05 4.04
N THR A 23 -6.90 5.45 5.14
CA THR A 23 -8.34 5.74 5.18
C THR A 23 -8.68 7.18 4.77
N GLU A 24 -8.00 8.17 5.32
CA GLU A 24 -8.34 9.59 5.09
C GLU A 24 -7.69 10.15 3.82
N ALA A 25 -6.44 9.76 3.53
CA ALA A 25 -5.76 10.26 2.33
C ALA A 25 -6.03 9.39 1.10
N LEU A 26 -6.02 8.06 1.20
CA LEU A 26 -6.28 7.18 0.06
C LEU A 26 -7.76 6.80 -0.08
N GLY A 27 -8.60 7.04 0.94
CA GLY A 27 -10.04 6.76 0.90
C GLY A 27 -10.39 5.27 0.98
N PHE A 28 -9.48 4.43 1.51
CA PHE A 28 -9.75 3.00 1.66
C PHE A 28 -10.66 2.74 2.86
N GLU A 29 -11.55 1.76 2.75
CA GLU A 29 -12.51 1.42 3.78
C GLU A 29 -11.99 0.32 4.69
N VAL A 30 -12.01 0.53 6.01
CA VAL A 30 -11.68 -0.53 6.99
C VAL A 30 -12.80 -1.55 7.02
N VAL A 31 -12.50 -2.80 6.66
CA VAL A 31 -13.47 -3.91 6.71
C VAL A 31 -13.21 -4.88 7.86
N GLN A 32 -11.99 -4.91 8.40
CA GLN A 32 -11.63 -5.73 9.54
C GLN A 32 -10.43 -5.13 10.28
N GLN A 33 -10.41 -5.28 11.60
CA GLN A 33 -9.23 -5.07 12.43
C GLN A 33 -9.06 -6.26 13.39
N SER A 34 -7.83 -6.62 13.66
CA SER A 34 -7.48 -7.72 14.56
C SER A 34 -6.18 -7.42 15.32
N GLU A 35 -6.11 -7.93 16.53
CA GLU A 35 -4.88 -7.96 17.31
C GLU A 35 -4.51 -9.41 17.58
N PHE A 36 -3.23 -9.72 17.48
CA PHE A 36 -2.68 -11.04 17.70
C PHE A 36 -1.73 -11.02 18.90
N ASP A 37 -1.89 -11.96 19.81
CA ASP A 37 -1.00 -12.19 20.95
C ASP A 37 -0.74 -13.68 21.08
N ASN A 38 0.24 -14.17 20.35
CA ASN A 38 0.66 -15.57 20.31
C ASN A 38 -0.47 -16.55 19.95
N ASP A 39 -1.33 -16.17 19.00
CA ASP A 39 -2.39 -17.04 18.49
C ASP A 39 -1.80 -18.21 17.71
N ALA A 40 -2.14 -19.44 18.12
CA ALA A 40 -1.56 -20.66 17.55
C ALA A 40 -1.88 -20.85 16.07
N ASN A 41 -3.09 -20.46 15.62
CA ASN A 41 -3.49 -20.61 14.23
C ASN A 41 -2.78 -19.55 13.36
N ALA A 42 -2.67 -18.31 13.85
CA ALA A 42 -1.93 -17.26 13.16
C ALA A 42 -0.44 -17.60 13.05
N ASN A 43 0.18 -18.09 14.14
CA ASN A 43 1.57 -18.53 14.14
C ASN A 43 1.82 -19.64 13.09
N GLN A 44 0.93 -20.63 13.06
CA GLN A 44 1.03 -21.75 12.11
C GLN A 44 0.80 -21.28 10.66
N ALA A 45 -0.19 -20.44 10.41
CA ALA A 45 -0.53 -19.96 9.06
C ALA A 45 0.55 -19.06 8.48
N ILE A 46 1.15 -18.20 9.31
CA ILE A 46 2.18 -17.24 8.89
C ILE A 46 3.58 -17.89 8.92
N GLY A 47 3.77 -18.95 9.69
CA GLY A 47 5.06 -19.62 9.84
C GLY A 47 6.05 -18.87 10.76
N LEU A 48 5.53 -18.13 11.73
CA LEU A 48 6.30 -17.41 12.75
C LEU A 48 5.85 -17.82 14.14
N ASP A 49 6.76 -17.81 15.10
CA ASP A 49 6.46 -18.11 16.50
C ASP A 49 6.23 -16.86 17.33
N GLY A 50 5.26 -16.92 18.24
CA GLY A 50 5.04 -15.87 19.23
C GLY A 50 4.59 -14.54 18.65
N ILE A 51 3.77 -14.54 17.61
CA ILE A 51 3.31 -13.33 16.92
C ILE A 51 2.57 -12.41 17.88
N LYS A 52 3.03 -11.16 17.95
CA LYS A 52 2.28 -10.03 18.50
C LYS A 52 2.18 -8.95 17.43
N ALA A 53 0.96 -8.67 16.98
CA ALA A 53 0.75 -7.75 15.87
C ALA A 53 -0.64 -7.11 15.92
N LYS A 54 -0.76 -5.95 15.28
CA LYS A 54 -2.03 -5.34 14.87
C LYS A 54 -2.19 -5.48 13.37
N MET A 55 -3.40 -5.74 12.92
CA MET A 55 -3.74 -5.85 11.50
C MET A 55 -5.02 -5.09 11.19
N ALA A 56 -5.06 -4.43 10.03
CA ALA A 56 -6.29 -3.92 9.43
C ALA A 56 -6.39 -4.40 7.97
N MET A 57 -7.55 -4.93 7.60
CA MET A 57 -7.93 -5.19 6.22
C MET A 57 -8.67 -3.98 5.68
N LEU A 58 -8.16 -3.41 4.61
CA LEU A 58 -8.72 -2.24 3.94
C LEU A 58 -9.24 -2.65 2.56
N LYS A 59 -10.45 -2.22 2.24
CA LYS A 59 -11.06 -2.46 0.93
C LYS A 59 -10.70 -1.33 -0.03
N THR A 60 -10.25 -1.69 -1.21
CA THR A 60 -10.11 -0.83 -2.39
C THR A 60 -11.20 -1.16 -3.42
N PRO A 61 -11.38 -0.41 -4.49
CA PRO A 61 -12.38 -0.74 -5.52
C PRO A 61 -12.22 -2.13 -6.15
N ASN A 62 -11.00 -2.66 -6.24
CA ASN A 62 -10.70 -3.89 -6.99
C ASN A 62 -9.91 -4.96 -6.22
N ALA A 63 -9.49 -4.68 -4.98
CA ALA A 63 -8.69 -5.59 -4.16
C ALA A 63 -8.80 -5.22 -2.69
N PHE A 64 -7.91 -5.80 -1.86
CA PHE A 64 -7.72 -5.40 -0.48
C PHE A 64 -6.25 -5.08 -0.20
N VAL A 65 -6.03 -4.29 0.84
CA VAL A 65 -4.71 -4.02 1.41
C VAL A 65 -4.75 -4.40 2.88
N GLU A 66 -3.79 -5.16 3.35
CA GLU A 66 -3.59 -5.42 4.77
C GLU A 66 -2.48 -4.53 5.31
N LEU A 67 -2.75 -3.80 6.37
CA LEU A 67 -1.72 -3.11 7.15
C LEU A 67 -1.34 -3.98 8.34
N TRP A 68 -0.04 -4.26 8.50
CA TRP A 68 0.48 -5.05 9.59
C TRP A 68 1.54 -4.29 10.38
N GLN A 69 1.33 -4.15 11.68
CA GLN A 69 2.37 -3.72 12.61
C GLN A 69 2.72 -4.88 13.54
N TYR A 70 3.91 -5.46 13.34
CA TYR A 70 4.45 -6.48 14.24
C TYR A 70 5.21 -5.81 15.40
N SER A 71 5.04 -6.36 16.61
CA SER A 71 5.91 -6.09 17.75
C SER A 71 6.76 -7.32 18.09
N GLN A 72 6.29 -8.54 17.74
CA GLN A 72 7.02 -9.80 17.86
C GLN A 72 6.65 -10.73 16.69
N PRO A 73 7.64 -11.41 16.06
CA PRO A 73 9.08 -11.11 16.19
C PRO A 73 9.39 -9.68 15.75
N ALA A 74 10.47 -9.11 16.26
CA ALA A 74 10.86 -7.74 15.90
C ALA A 74 11.08 -7.63 14.39
N PRO A 75 10.41 -6.70 13.69
CA PRO A 75 10.57 -6.55 12.25
C PRO A 75 11.96 -6.02 11.90
N GLN A 76 12.45 -6.40 10.73
CA GLN A 76 13.60 -5.77 10.11
C GLN A 76 13.15 -4.67 9.16
N ASP A 77 13.88 -3.58 9.08
CA ASP A 77 13.63 -2.53 8.10
C ASP A 77 14.13 -2.99 6.72
N LEU A 78 13.19 -3.44 5.89
CA LEU A 78 13.45 -3.88 4.51
C LEU A 78 12.90 -2.88 3.49
N ARG A 79 12.60 -1.65 3.90
CA ARG A 79 12.17 -0.59 2.98
C ARG A 79 13.26 -0.32 1.96
N SER A 80 13.00 -0.69 0.71
CA SER A 80 13.98 -0.84 -0.34
C SER A 80 13.87 0.27 -1.39
N ARG A 81 14.75 0.21 -2.40
CA ARG A 81 14.64 1.01 -3.62
C ARG A 81 13.65 0.32 -4.59
N PRO A 82 13.07 1.05 -5.55
CA PRO A 82 12.16 0.44 -6.53
C PRO A 82 12.76 -0.68 -7.38
N CYS A 83 14.10 -0.78 -7.42
CA CYS A 83 14.83 -1.78 -8.21
C CYS A 83 15.26 -3.02 -7.41
N ASP A 84 14.94 -3.10 -6.13
CA ASP A 84 15.34 -4.23 -5.29
C ASP A 84 14.35 -5.40 -5.45
N TYR A 85 14.82 -6.63 -5.20
CA TYR A 85 13.96 -7.82 -5.30
C TYR A 85 12.88 -7.82 -4.22
N GLY A 86 11.68 -8.35 -4.57
CA GLY A 86 10.54 -8.49 -3.69
C GLY A 86 9.30 -7.80 -4.24
N TYR A 87 8.54 -7.17 -3.36
CA TYR A 87 7.37 -6.34 -3.71
C TYR A 87 7.71 -4.86 -3.52
N PRO A 88 8.39 -4.23 -4.49
CA PRO A 88 8.99 -2.91 -4.30
C PRO A 88 7.97 -1.79 -4.17
N HIS A 89 6.79 -1.90 -4.79
CA HIS A 89 5.74 -0.90 -4.71
C HIS A 89 4.36 -1.48 -5.00
N ILE A 90 3.34 -0.72 -4.66
CA ILE A 90 1.98 -0.83 -5.20
C ILE A 90 1.71 0.40 -6.07
N ALA A 91 0.95 0.23 -7.15
CA ALA A 91 0.51 1.34 -8.00
C ALA A 91 -0.97 1.62 -7.81
N LEU A 92 -1.34 2.89 -7.69
CA LEU A 92 -2.71 3.37 -7.64
C LEU A 92 -3.02 4.12 -8.94
N GLN A 93 -4.00 3.62 -9.70
CA GLN A 93 -4.48 4.32 -10.88
C GLN A 93 -5.33 5.51 -10.44
N VAL A 94 -5.04 6.67 -11.01
CA VAL A 94 -5.72 7.95 -10.71
C VAL A 94 -6.23 8.61 -11.99
N ASP A 95 -7.22 9.48 -11.85
CA ASP A 95 -7.84 10.20 -12.98
C ASP A 95 -7.13 11.52 -13.29
N ASP A 96 -6.59 12.19 -12.28
CA ASP A 96 -5.84 13.44 -12.38
C ASP A 96 -4.63 13.33 -11.44
N ILE A 97 -3.50 12.95 -12.03
CA ILE A 97 -2.28 12.68 -11.25
C ILE A 97 -1.73 13.94 -10.58
N GLN A 98 -1.90 15.13 -11.19
CA GLN A 98 -1.41 16.36 -10.60
C GLN A 98 -2.24 16.75 -9.37
N ALA A 99 -3.57 16.64 -9.46
CA ALA A 99 -4.45 16.93 -8.34
C ALA A 99 -4.19 15.95 -7.17
N GLU A 100 -4.01 14.66 -7.46
CA GLU A 100 -3.71 13.66 -6.44
C GLU A 100 -2.32 13.84 -5.83
N TYR A 101 -1.30 14.17 -6.64
CA TYR A 101 0.04 14.52 -6.16
C TYR A 101 -0.02 15.69 -5.16
N ASP A 102 -0.66 16.80 -5.52
CA ASP A 102 -0.76 17.98 -4.66
C ASP A 102 -1.53 17.66 -3.37
N ARG A 103 -2.62 16.90 -3.48
CA ARG A 103 -3.44 16.51 -2.35
C ARG A 103 -2.70 15.57 -1.38
N LEU A 104 -2.09 14.50 -1.88
CA LEU A 104 -1.41 13.50 -1.06
C LEU A 104 -0.15 14.06 -0.39
N LYS A 105 0.52 15.02 -1.01
CA LYS A 105 1.62 15.75 -0.40
C LYS A 105 1.18 16.46 0.89
N THR A 106 -0.04 17.03 0.93
CA THR A 106 -0.58 17.67 2.15
C THR A 106 -0.96 16.64 3.23
N HIS A 107 -1.14 15.36 2.87
CA HIS A 107 -1.44 14.25 3.78
C HIS A 107 -0.20 13.46 4.20
N GLY A 108 1.00 13.98 3.91
CA GLY A 108 2.25 13.40 4.40
C GLY A 108 2.87 12.34 3.50
N MET A 109 2.45 12.22 2.24
CA MET A 109 3.15 11.42 1.25
C MET A 109 4.40 12.17 0.77
N GLU A 110 5.56 11.50 0.80
CA GLU A 110 6.84 12.06 0.35
C GLU A 110 7.15 11.56 -1.06
N PHE A 111 7.13 12.46 -2.03
CA PHE A 111 7.41 12.13 -3.43
C PHE A 111 8.88 12.28 -3.79
N VAL A 112 9.35 11.47 -4.75
CA VAL A 112 10.74 11.49 -5.23
C VAL A 112 11.08 12.71 -6.11
N GLY A 113 10.05 13.43 -6.56
CA GLY A 113 10.18 14.61 -7.44
C GLY A 113 8.81 15.08 -7.90
N GLU A 114 8.74 15.63 -9.08
CA GLU A 114 7.52 16.10 -9.73
C GLU A 114 6.92 14.99 -10.61
N VAL A 115 5.63 15.13 -10.95
CA VAL A 115 4.94 14.21 -11.89
C VAL A 115 5.68 14.16 -13.22
N VAL A 116 5.86 12.96 -13.75
CA VAL A 116 6.53 12.71 -15.03
C VAL A 116 5.54 12.21 -16.07
N HIS A 117 5.47 12.86 -17.21
CA HIS A 117 4.77 12.36 -18.39
C HIS A 117 5.65 11.33 -19.08
N LEU A 118 5.30 10.04 -18.96
CA LEU A 118 6.03 8.93 -19.59
C LEU A 118 5.79 8.90 -21.10
N SER A 119 4.59 9.31 -21.53
CA SER A 119 4.14 9.46 -22.90
C SER A 119 2.92 10.38 -22.94
N ASP A 120 2.33 10.57 -24.12
CA ASP A 120 1.05 11.29 -24.28
C ASP A 120 -0.09 10.55 -23.56
N ASP A 121 0.06 9.24 -23.32
CA ASP A 121 -0.97 8.32 -22.80
C ASP A 121 -0.80 7.96 -21.34
N ALA A 122 0.32 8.27 -20.69
CA ALA A 122 0.58 7.88 -19.32
C ALA A 122 1.47 8.85 -18.57
N SER A 123 1.16 9.05 -17.29
CA SER A 123 1.96 9.81 -16.34
C SER A 123 2.14 9.03 -15.05
N ALA A 124 3.28 9.19 -14.38
CA ALA A 124 3.57 8.51 -13.14
C ALA A 124 4.39 9.35 -12.18
N ILE A 125 4.30 9.03 -10.91
CA ILE A 125 5.19 9.51 -9.85
C ILE A 125 5.26 8.50 -8.71
N TYR A 126 6.44 8.28 -8.18
CA TYR A 126 6.68 7.46 -7.01
C TYR A 126 6.75 8.32 -5.75
N GLY A 127 6.14 7.83 -4.70
CA GLY A 127 6.21 8.44 -3.38
C GLY A 127 6.30 7.39 -2.29
N ARG A 128 6.40 7.85 -1.05
CA ARG A 128 6.40 6.99 0.13
C ARG A 128 5.26 7.37 1.05
N ASP A 129 4.60 6.34 1.59
CA ASP A 129 3.64 6.48 2.67
C ASP A 129 4.33 6.93 3.98
N PRO A 130 3.59 7.26 5.04
CA PRO A 130 4.17 7.67 6.31
C PRO A 130 5.09 6.65 6.99
N SER A 131 5.03 5.37 6.59
CA SER A 131 5.92 4.30 7.05
C SER A 131 7.11 4.05 6.10
N GLY A 132 7.18 4.78 4.98
CA GLY A 132 8.26 4.70 4.00
C GLY A 132 8.06 3.64 2.91
N ASN A 133 6.90 3.00 2.82
CA ASN A 133 6.57 2.07 1.73
C ASN A 133 6.32 2.83 0.43
N ILE A 134 6.73 2.24 -0.69
CA ILE A 134 6.65 2.89 -2.00
C ILE A 134 5.25 2.72 -2.59
N ILE A 135 4.64 3.86 -2.95
CA ILE A 135 3.38 3.93 -3.70
C ILE A 135 3.64 4.70 -4.99
N GLU A 136 3.22 4.14 -6.12
CA GLU A 136 3.19 4.82 -7.40
C GLU A 136 1.79 5.39 -7.64
N LEU A 137 1.71 6.65 -8.06
CA LEU A 137 0.51 7.18 -8.71
C LEU A 137 0.69 7.00 -10.20
N TYR A 138 -0.34 6.48 -10.87
CA TYR A 138 -0.30 6.18 -12.29
C TYR A 138 -1.59 6.65 -12.97
N GLU A 139 -1.46 7.61 -13.87
CA GLU A 139 -2.55 8.11 -14.72
C GLU A 139 -2.44 7.48 -16.10
N ILE A 140 -3.55 6.93 -16.61
CA ILE A 140 -3.64 6.30 -17.92
C ILE A 140 -4.74 7.01 -18.73
N LYS A 141 -4.39 7.49 -19.92
CA LYS A 141 -5.28 8.22 -20.83
C LYS A 141 -5.70 7.39 -22.04
N SER A 142 -4.89 6.40 -22.41
CA SER A 142 -5.15 5.53 -23.58
C SER A 142 -5.78 4.20 -23.16
N LYS A 143 -6.75 3.73 -23.93
CA LYS A 143 -7.34 2.39 -23.79
C LYS A 143 -6.42 1.26 -24.24
N GLU A 144 -5.32 1.57 -24.90
CA GLU A 144 -4.33 0.58 -25.34
C GLU A 144 -3.39 0.14 -24.20
N ILE A 145 -3.33 0.91 -23.11
CA ILE A 145 -2.57 0.56 -21.92
C ILE A 145 -3.49 -0.19 -20.96
N ALA A 146 -2.97 -1.26 -20.35
CA ALA A 146 -3.70 -2.02 -19.34
C ALA A 146 -4.13 -1.10 -18.18
N GLN A 147 -5.42 -1.04 -17.90
CA GLN A 147 -6.01 -0.19 -16.90
C GLN A 147 -7.15 -0.88 -16.17
N LEU A 148 -7.54 -0.32 -15.02
CA LEU A 148 -8.68 -0.81 -14.27
C LEU A 148 -9.99 -0.42 -14.98
N ASP A 149 -10.99 -1.31 -14.93
CA ASP A 149 -12.34 -0.98 -15.35
C ASP A 149 -12.93 0.08 -14.40
N ARG A 150 -13.66 1.05 -14.98
CA ARG A 150 -14.30 2.16 -14.23
C ARG A 150 -15.79 1.94 -14.10
#